data_42efb2529ceb7a7b89be2d3df88366fd
#
_entry.id   42efb2529ceb7a7b89be2d3df88366fd
#
_cell.length_a   1.000
_cell.length_b   1.000
_cell.length_c   1.000
_cell.angle_alpha   90.00
_cell.angle_beta   90.00
_cell.angle_gamma   90.00
#
_symmetry.space_group_name_H-M   'P 1'
#
loop_
_entity.id
_entity.type
_entity.pdbx_description
1 polymer ?
#
loop_
_entity_poly.entity_id
_entity_poly.type
_entity_poly.pdbx_seq_one_letter_code
_entity_poly.pdbx_strand_id
1 'polypeptide(L)'
;ASALSLAGAQYSTMGGSECTVLLKNAGSLFNSMFYTEYNAKDSDGNQFVEYDLYFVNSSKKAVKLVGGATQFTVQPDGTSVYCVVDSSLYTVSAFNPKKPELVESNVYAFGADEGFKNVYLTDIYGNVRLKKDGASKLSDIILMNISHSAMMNNGTLLCIGLYDNGGTLCSIKGTESKILDENVYYFEVYGDVAAYYKKAGSKDGLYDVYMSEDGENFTLCVEQAAIG
;
A
#
# COMPACT_ATOMS: atom_id res chain seq x y z
N ALA A 1 25.15 -10.88 -13.11
CA ALA A 1 24.48 -9.71 -12.54
C ALA A 1 24.02 -8.81 -13.67
N SER A 2 22.73 -8.82 -13.96
CA SER A 2 22.14 -7.98 -15.00
C SER A 2 22.02 -6.56 -14.51
N ALA A 3 22.18 -5.60 -15.41
CA ALA A 3 22.12 -4.18 -15.09
C ALA A 3 20.72 -3.81 -14.59
N LEU A 4 20.69 -3.11 -13.48
CA LEU A 4 19.51 -2.55 -12.85
C LEU A 4 19.02 -1.36 -13.68
N SER A 5 17.78 -1.37 -14.12
CA SER A 5 17.16 -0.17 -14.66
C SER A 5 16.44 0.60 -13.56
N LEU A 6 16.46 1.92 -13.64
CA LEU A 6 16.01 2.86 -12.62
C LEU A 6 14.50 3.09 -12.59
N ALA A 7 13.73 2.38 -13.38
CA ALA A 7 12.29 2.56 -13.44
C ALA A 7 11.57 1.23 -13.31
N GLY A 8 11.01 0.99 -12.16
CA GLY A 8 9.99 -0.04 -11.91
C GLY A 8 10.41 -1.46 -12.26
N ALA A 9 10.15 -2.36 -11.36
CA ALA A 9 10.17 -3.82 -11.48
C ALA A 9 11.21 -4.40 -12.44
N GLN A 10 12.32 -4.86 -11.92
CA GLN A 10 13.22 -5.71 -12.67
C GLN A 10 13.50 -7.00 -11.94
N TYR A 11 13.49 -8.06 -12.69
CA TYR A 11 13.61 -9.42 -12.22
C TYR A 11 15.06 -9.87 -12.25
N SER A 12 15.54 -10.36 -11.14
CA SER A 12 16.71 -11.24 -11.14
C SER A 12 16.33 -12.51 -10.41
N THR A 13 16.67 -13.65 -10.97
CA THR A 13 16.50 -14.94 -10.29
C THR A 13 17.68 -15.16 -9.33
N MET A 14 17.40 -15.22 -8.06
CA MET A 14 18.29 -15.78 -7.07
C MET A 14 17.67 -17.09 -6.59
N GLY A 15 18.25 -18.21 -7.03
CA GLY A 15 17.83 -19.52 -6.55
C GLY A 15 16.43 -19.98 -7.01
N GLY A 16 15.91 -19.48 -8.14
CA GLY A 16 14.64 -19.89 -8.71
C GLY A 16 13.41 -19.11 -8.22
N SER A 17 13.57 -18.12 -7.36
CA SER A 17 12.51 -17.22 -6.96
C SER A 17 12.58 -15.90 -7.75
N GLU A 18 11.45 -15.41 -8.23
CA GLU A 18 11.37 -14.09 -8.84
C GLU A 18 11.61 -13.03 -7.76
N CYS A 19 12.50 -12.09 -8.06
CA CYS A 19 12.91 -11.05 -7.15
C CYS A 19 12.62 -9.69 -7.78
N THR A 20 11.80 -8.89 -7.13
CA THR A 20 11.51 -7.51 -7.58
C THR A 20 12.40 -6.52 -6.82
N VAL A 21 13.09 -5.66 -7.57
CA VAL A 21 14.01 -4.69 -7.00
C VAL A 21 13.29 -3.39 -6.74
N LEU A 22 13.30 -2.98 -5.47
CA LEU A 22 12.84 -1.67 -5.02
C LEU A 22 14.05 -0.74 -5.00
N LEU A 23 14.18 0.10 -6.01
CA LEU A 23 15.21 1.12 -6.01
C LEU A 23 14.64 2.42 -5.45
N LYS A 24 15.18 2.84 -4.34
CA LYS A 24 15.13 4.27 -4.00
C LYS A 24 16.51 4.74 -3.54
N ASN A 25 16.94 5.76 -4.20
CA ASN A 25 18.08 6.65 -4.06
C ASN A 25 19.26 6.36 -4.97
N ALA A 26 19.34 7.24 -5.96
CA ALA A 26 20.45 7.40 -6.89
C ALA A 26 21.76 7.86 -6.25
N GLY A 27 21.84 7.98 -4.92
CA GLY A 27 23.03 8.47 -4.23
C GLY A 27 24.11 7.42 -3.99
N SER A 28 23.76 6.12 -3.99
CA SER A 28 24.78 5.07 -3.89
C SER A 28 24.32 3.84 -4.68
N LEU A 29 25.07 3.51 -5.69
CA LEU A 29 24.91 2.32 -6.55
C LEU A 29 24.94 0.98 -5.78
N PHE A 30 25.06 0.99 -4.46
CA PHE A 30 25.35 -0.17 -3.66
C PHE A 30 24.30 -0.49 -2.58
N ASN A 31 23.39 0.44 -2.30
CA ASN A 31 22.34 0.22 -1.33
C ASN A 31 21.01 0.01 -2.06
N SER A 32 20.58 -1.21 -2.20
CA SER A 32 19.32 -1.55 -2.83
C SER A 32 18.48 -2.44 -1.92
N MET A 33 17.19 -2.17 -1.88
CA MET A 33 16.22 -3.08 -1.30
C MET A 33 15.56 -3.89 -2.41
N PHE A 34 15.22 -5.12 -2.12
CA PHE A 34 14.43 -5.98 -2.99
C PHE A 34 13.53 -6.89 -2.16
N TYR A 35 12.53 -7.46 -2.78
CA TYR A 35 11.65 -8.43 -2.13
C TYR A 35 11.46 -9.67 -2.98
N THR A 36 11.12 -10.76 -2.33
CA THR A 36 10.57 -11.96 -2.96
C THR A 36 9.12 -12.11 -2.52
N GLU A 37 8.29 -12.50 -3.45
CA GLU A 37 6.87 -12.73 -3.23
C GLU A 37 6.60 -14.23 -3.16
N TYR A 38 5.71 -14.64 -2.29
CA TYR A 38 5.27 -16.04 -2.22
C TYR A 38 3.82 -16.14 -1.71
N ASN A 39 3.16 -17.22 -2.11
CA ASN A 39 1.81 -17.52 -1.66
C ASN A 39 1.86 -18.19 -0.29
N ALA A 40 1.15 -17.62 0.66
CA ALA A 40 0.92 -18.18 1.99
C ALA A 40 -0.54 -18.63 2.13
N LYS A 41 -0.84 -19.34 3.19
CA LYS A 41 -2.22 -19.74 3.55
C LYS A 41 -2.44 -19.46 5.02
N ASP A 42 -3.63 -18.93 5.32
CA ASP A 42 -4.07 -18.81 6.70
C ASP A 42 -4.53 -20.15 7.29
N SER A 43 -4.96 -20.15 8.55
CA SER A 43 -5.46 -21.33 9.25
C SER A 43 -6.69 -21.97 8.57
N ASP A 44 -7.44 -21.19 7.83
CA ASP A 44 -8.68 -21.59 7.16
C ASP A 44 -8.43 -22.02 5.70
N GLY A 45 -7.16 -21.94 5.25
CA GLY A 45 -6.71 -22.35 3.94
C GLY A 45 -6.87 -21.28 2.85
N ASN A 46 -7.29 -20.05 3.18
CA ASN A 46 -7.36 -18.95 2.25
C ASN A 46 -5.94 -18.56 1.81
N GLN A 47 -5.77 -18.34 0.51
CA GLN A 47 -4.49 -17.93 -0.05
C GLN A 47 -4.34 -16.41 0.03
N PHE A 48 -3.15 -15.96 0.38
CA PHE A 48 -2.73 -14.57 0.36
C PHE A 48 -1.25 -14.47 0.00
N VAL A 49 -0.81 -13.26 -0.31
CA VAL A 49 0.57 -12.99 -0.70
C VAL A 49 1.34 -12.45 0.49
N GLU A 50 2.53 -12.97 0.69
CA GLU A 50 3.51 -12.46 1.64
C GLU A 50 4.81 -12.09 0.94
N TYR A 51 5.57 -11.23 1.58
CA TYR A 51 6.83 -10.70 1.06
C TYR A 51 7.97 -10.91 2.05
N ASP A 52 9.08 -11.40 1.55
CA ASP A 52 10.36 -11.37 2.23
C ASP A 52 11.18 -10.17 1.74
N LEU A 53 11.58 -9.28 2.63
CA LEU A 53 12.30 -8.06 2.32
C LEU A 53 13.78 -8.20 2.62
N TYR A 54 14.62 -7.71 1.70
CA TYR A 54 16.07 -7.79 1.80
C TYR A 54 16.72 -6.44 1.51
N PHE A 55 17.88 -6.23 2.10
CA PHE A 55 18.76 -5.11 1.83
C PHE A 55 20.12 -5.61 1.34
N VAL A 56 20.63 -5.04 0.26
CA VAL A 56 21.98 -5.31 -0.23
C VAL A 56 22.90 -4.18 0.22
N ASN A 57 23.85 -4.50 1.06
CA ASN A 57 24.81 -3.53 1.56
C ASN A 57 25.95 -3.25 0.55
N SER A 58 26.82 -2.29 0.87
CA SER A 58 27.97 -1.91 0.05
C SER A 58 28.95 -3.07 -0.24
N SER A 59 28.94 -4.11 0.58
CA SER A 59 29.72 -5.34 0.36
C SER A 59 29.02 -6.34 -0.56
N LYS A 60 27.93 -5.95 -1.21
CA LYS A 60 27.07 -6.78 -2.09
C LYS A 60 26.47 -8.01 -1.39
N LYS A 61 26.34 -7.97 -0.07
CA LYS A 61 25.75 -9.02 0.72
C LYS A 61 24.27 -8.69 0.97
N ALA A 62 23.40 -9.63 0.60
CA ALA A 62 21.98 -9.55 0.92
C ALA A 62 21.74 -9.89 2.40
N VAL A 63 20.97 -9.05 3.09
CA VAL A 63 20.56 -9.26 4.48
C VAL A 63 19.04 -9.22 4.51
N LYS A 64 18.42 -10.27 5.05
CA LYS A 64 16.97 -10.30 5.26
C LYS A 64 16.59 -9.29 6.33
N LEU A 65 15.67 -8.39 5.99
CA LEU A 65 15.13 -7.38 6.90
C LEU A 65 13.89 -7.91 7.61
N VAL A 66 12.97 -8.48 6.83
CA VAL A 66 11.65 -8.91 7.28
C VAL A 66 11.26 -10.14 6.50
N GLY A 67 10.50 -11.03 7.12
CA GLY A 67 9.81 -12.14 6.46
C GLY A 67 8.34 -12.13 6.82
N GLY A 68 7.49 -12.56 5.88
CA GLY A 68 6.06 -12.65 6.09
C GLY A 68 5.34 -11.31 6.15
N ALA A 69 5.85 -10.29 5.45
CA ALA A 69 5.15 -9.01 5.35
C ALA A 69 3.96 -9.13 4.40
N THR A 70 2.77 -8.72 4.84
CA THR A 70 1.56 -8.65 3.98
C THR A 70 1.45 -7.34 3.24
N GLN A 71 2.09 -6.30 3.74
CA GLN A 71 2.22 -4.99 3.11
C GLN A 71 3.54 -4.35 3.53
N PHE A 72 4.16 -3.59 2.62
CA PHE A 72 5.35 -2.82 2.96
C PHE A 72 5.49 -1.58 2.08
N THR A 73 6.29 -0.64 2.58
CA THR A 73 6.70 0.55 1.80
C THR A 73 8.09 1.01 2.27
N VAL A 74 8.95 1.39 1.30
CA VAL A 74 10.29 1.91 1.61
C VAL A 74 10.18 3.36 2.01
N GLN A 75 10.82 3.73 3.12
CA GLN A 75 10.88 5.12 3.54
C GLN A 75 11.75 5.97 2.60
N PRO A 76 11.55 7.30 2.56
CA PRO A 76 12.30 8.18 1.66
C PRO A 76 13.82 8.15 1.84
N ASP A 77 14.31 7.76 3.02
CA ASP A 77 15.74 7.59 3.31
C ASP A 77 16.36 6.41 2.54
N GLY A 78 15.53 5.52 1.98
CA GLY A 78 15.97 4.34 1.24
C GLY A 78 16.64 3.27 2.08
N THR A 79 16.65 3.43 3.40
CA THR A 79 17.34 2.53 4.35
C THR A 79 16.43 1.91 5.39
N SER A 80 15.18 2.34 5.42
CA SER A 80 14.16 1.84 6.34
C SER A 80 12.88 1.48 5.60
N VAL A 81 12.13 0.53 6.13
CA VAL A 81 10.83 0.12 5.61
C VAL A 81 9.78 0.17 6.71
N TYR A 82 8.57 0.58 6.36
CA TYR A 82 7.36 0.22 7.08
C TYR A 82 6.84 -1.10 6.53
N CYS A 83 6.44 -2.02 7.41
CA CYS A 83 5.87 -3.30 7.00
C CYS A 83 4.84 -3.80 8.01
N VAL A 84 3.80 -4.44 7.50
CA VAL A 84 2.79 -5.15 8.32
C VAL A 84 3.19 -6.61 8.38
N VAL A 85 3.39 -7.12 9.58
CA VAL A 85 3.67 -8.53 9.90
C VAL A 85 2.78 -8.92 11.07
N ASP A 86 2.08 -10.04 10.97
CA ASP A 86 1.21 -10.55 12.04
C ASP A 86 0.26 -9.48 12.60
N SER A 87 -0.42 -8.75 11.70
CA SER A 87 -1.34 -7.65 12.04
C SER A 87 -0.70 -6.55 12.91
N SER A 88 0.57 -6.29 12.72
CA SER A 88 1.29 -5.21 13.42
C SER A 88 2.18 -4.46 12.45
N LEU A 89 2.18 -3.14 12.56
CA LEU A 89 3.04 -2.27 11.76
C LEU A 89 4.38 -2.08 12.47
N TYR A 90 5.45 -2.35 11.74
CA TYR A 90 6.82 -2.15 12.18
C TYR A 90 7.57 -1.18 11.27
N THR A 91 8.56 -0.49 11.83
CA THR A 91 9.65 0.09 11.05
C THR A 91 10.91 -0.74 11.25
N VAL A 92 11.60 -1.03 10.14
CA VAL A 92 12.82 -1.84 10.15
C VAL A 92 13.91 -1.11 9.40
N SER A 93 15.03 -0.84 10.09
CA SER A 93 16.20 -0.22 9.46
C SER A 93 17.15 -1.26 8.88
N ALA A 94 17.65 -1.02 7.69
CA ALA A 94 18.69 -1.80 7.05
C ALA A 94 20.00 -1.85 7.86
N PHE A 95 20.25 -0.83 8.67
CA PHE A 95 21.42 -0.78 9.55
C PHE A 95 21.25 -1.56 10.85
N ASN A 96 20.01 -1.87 11.23
CA ASN A 96 19.70 -2.64 12.44
C ASN A 96 18.53 -3.61 12.22
N PRO A 97 18.65 -4.57 11.27
CA PRO A 97 17.55 -5.44 10.86
C PRO A 97 17.06 -6.39 11.95
N LYS A 98 17.85 -6.58 13.00
CA LYS A 98 17.50 -7.46 14.14
C LYS A 98 16.65 -6.77 15.22
N LYS A 99 16.36 -5.48 15.05
CA LYS A 99 15.56 -4.69 15.99
C LYS A 99 14.45 -3.95 15.25
N PRO A 100 13.42 -4.66 14.76
CA PRO A 100 12.23 -3.99 14.28
C PRO A 100 11.60 -3.20 15.44
N GLU A 101 11.17 -1.98 15.13
CA GLU A 101 10.48 -1.12 16.09
C GLU A 101 8.98 -1.19 15.81
N LEU A 102 8.21 -1.58 16.82
CA LEU A 102 6.75 -1.61 16.73
C LEU A 102 6.23 -0.17 16.63
N VAL A 103 5.49 0.11 15.58
CA VAL A 103 4.81 1.39 15.37
C VAL A 103 3.40 1.35 15.94
N GLU A 104 2.64 0.28 15.61
CA GLU A 104 1.28 0.08 16.08
C GLU A 104 0.88 -1.39 15.94
N SER A 105 0.00 -1.87 16.83
CA SER A 105 -0.60 -3.22 16.78
C SER A 105 -2.02 -3.19 16.21
N ASN A 106 -2.55 -4.36 15.87
CA ASN A 106 -3.87 -4.53 15.24
C ASN A 106 -4.04 -3.75 13.93
N VAL A 107 -2.97 -3.65 13.14
CA VAL A 107 -2.97 -2.99 11.83
C VAL A 107 -3.19 -4.02 10.75
N TYR A 108 -4.23 -3.82 9.94
CA TYR A 108 -4.51 -4.60 8.73
C TYR A 108 -3.81 -4.02 7.50
N ALA A 109 -3.89 -2.68 7.34
CA ALA A 109 -3.29 -1.97 6.23
C ALA A 109 -2.82 -0.58 6.66
N PHE A 110 -1.91 0.01 5.88
CA PHE A 110 -1.48 1.39 6.08
C PHE A 110 -1.25 2.12 4.76
N GLY A 111 -1.37 3.45 4.81
CA GLY A 111 -0.96 4.34 3.73
C GLY A 111 -0.13 5.48 4.31
N ALA A 112 0.96 5.85 3.66
CA ALA A 112 1.82 6.94 4.10
C ALA A 112 2.00 7.97 2.99
N ASP A 113 2.00 9.25 3.34
CA ASP A 113 2.40 10.29 2.39
C ASP A 113 3.90 10.20 2.04
N GLU A 114 4.32 10.88 0.97
CA GLU A 114 5.69 10.78 0.44
C GLU A 114 6.76 11.07 1.50
N GLY A 115 6.47 11.94 2.46
CA GLY A 115 7.38 12.31 3.55
C GLY A 115 7.22 11.49 4.82
N PHE A 116 6.28 10.55 4.87
CA PHE A 116 5.91 9.79 6.09
C PHE A 116 5.52 10.67 7.28
N LYS A 117 5.06 11.89 7.00
CA LYS A 117 4.56 12.81 8.02
C LYS A 117 3.17 12.41 8.51
N ASN A 118 2.40 11.81 7.63
CA ASN A 118 1.08 11.28 7.90
C ASN A 118 1.06 9.80 7.49
N VAL A 119 0.81 8.93 8.45
CA VAL A 119 0.62 7.50 8.23
C VAL A 119 -0.79 7.14 8.67
N TYR A 120 -1.63 6.79 7.72
CA TYR A 120 -2.98 6.30 8.00
C TYR A 120 -2.92 4.80 8.26
N LEU A 121 -3.61 4.37 9.29
CA LEU A 121 -3.66 2.99 9.72
C LEU A 121 -5.11 2.52 9.66
N THR A 122 -5.34 1.42 8.97
CA THR A 122 -6.60 0.69 9.02
C THR A 122 -6.42 -0.50 9.94
N ASP A 123 -7.20 -0.58 11.00
CA ASP A 123 -7.13 -1.71 11.93
C ASP A 123 -7.89 -2.94 11.37
N ILE A 124 -7.77 -4.07 12.07
CA ILE A 124 -8.43 -5.32 11.70
C ILE A 124 -9.98 -5.25 11.70
N TYR A 125 -10.56 -4.19 12.25
CA TYR A 125 -12.00 -3.93 12.25
C TYR A 125 -12.43 -2.94 11.17
N GLY A 126 -11.49 -2.46 10.34
CA GLY A 126 -11.73 -1.47 9.30
C GLY A 126 -11.84 -0.03 9.80
N ASN A 127 -11.34 0.28 11.01
CA ASN A 127 -11.29 1.66 11.48
C ASN A 127 -10.01 2.34 11.01
N VAL A 128 -10.16 3.53 10.42
CA VAL A 128 -9.04 4.34 9.93
C VAL A 128 -8.68 5.40 10.94
N ARG A 129 -7.39 5.50 11.26
CA ARG A 129 -6.79 6.50 12.15
C ARG A 129 -5.54 7.08 11.53
N LEU A 130 -5.15 8.27 11.96
CA LEU A 130 -3.94 8.95 11.52
C LEU A 130 -2.87 8.89 12.62
N LYS A 131 -1.66 8.49 12.24
CA LYS A 131 -0.43 8.68 13.01
C LYS A 131 0.40 9.79 12.35
N LYS A 132 0.56 10.90 13.04
CA LYS A 132 1.46 11.97 12.61
C LYS A 132 2.89 11.67 13.05
N ASP A 133 3.86 12.08 12.25
CA ASP A 133 5.26 11.97 12.62
C ASP A 133 5.52 12.65 13.97
N GLY A 134 6.31 11.98 14.83
CA GLY A 134 6.60 12.41 16.19
C GLY A 134 5.43 12.34 17.19
N ALA A 135 4.23 11.98 16.77
CA ALA A 135 3.10 11.85 17.67
C ALA A 135 3.16 10.53 18.48
N SER A 136 2.95 10.65 19.78
CA SER A 136 2.89 9.49 20.68
C SER A 136 1.56 8.73 20.64
N LYS A 137 0.51 9.34 20.06
CA LYS A 137 -0.85 8.78 19.99
C LYS A 137 -1.41 8.88 18.60
N LEU A 138 -2.30 7.94 18.25
CA LEU A 138 -3.16 8.02 17.07
C LEU A 138 -4.23 9.11 17.23
N SER A 139 -4.77 9.56 16.10
CA SER A 139 -6.01 10.36 16.09
C SER A 139 -7.20 9.54 16.63
N ASP A 140 -8.32 10.21 16.82
CA ASP A 140 -9.61 9.54 16.90
C ASP A 140 -9.90 8.79 15.57
N ILE A 141 -10.90 7.91 15.59
CA ILE A 141 -11.32 7.21 14.38
C ILE A 141 -11.88 8.23 13.39
N ILE A 142 -11.34 8.20 12.15
CA ILE A 142 -11.73 9.08 11.06
C ILE A 142 -12.86 8.46 10.25
N LEU A 143 -12.71 7.18 9.90
CA LEU A 143 -13.71 6.37 9.19
C LEU A 143 -13.78 4.97 9.81
N MET A 144 -14.90 4.29 9.60
CA MET A 144 -15.16 2.92 10.07
C MET A 144 -15.64 2.02 8.91
N ASN A 145 -15.51 0.72 9.10
CA ASN A 145 -15.98 -0.32 8.17
C ASN A 145 -15.30 -0.22 6.79
N ILE A 146 -14.02 0.14 6.77
CA ILE A 146 -13.23 0.22 5.55
C ILE A 146 -12.68 -1.17 5.21
N SER A 147 -12.93 -1.61 3.99
CA SER A 147 -12.45 -2.90 3.46
C SER A 147 -11.20 -2.75 2.59
N HIS A 148 -11.03 -1.59 1.95
CA HIS A 148 -9.86 -1.30 1.12
C HIS A 148 -9.49 0.17 1.20
N SER A 149 -8.19 0.45 1.20
CA SER A 149 -7.65 1.81 1.18
C SER A 149 -6.37 1.88 0.38
N ALA A 150 -6.15 3.01 -0.30
CA ALA A 150 -4.93 3.26 -1.06
C ALA A 150 -4.53 4.74 -0.98
N MET A 151 -3.23 4.99 -0.88
CA MET A 151 -2.67 6.33 -0.76
C MET A 151 -2.24 6.85 -2.12
N MET A 152 -2.65 8.06 -2.46
CA MET A 152 -2.12 8.83 -3.57
C MET A 152 -0.82 9.56 -3.17
N ASN A 153 0.04 9.86 -4.16
CA ASN A 153 1.29 10.59 -3.90
C ASN A 153 1.06 11.99 -3.30
N ASN A 154 -0.07 12.62 -3.62
CA ASN A 154 -0.46 13.93 -3.07
C ASN A 154 -0.88 13.91 -1.59
N GLY A 155 -0.85 12.74 -0.94
CA GLY A 155 -1.20 12.53 0.46
C GLY A 155 -2.69 12.36 0.73
N THR A 156 -3.52 12.20 -0.29
CA THR A 156 -4.93 11.83 -0.15
C THR A 156 -5.06 10.33 0.01
N LEU A 157 -5.69 9.86 1.08
CA LEU A 157 -6.06 8.46 1.24
C LEU A 157 -7.46 8.25 0.68
N LEU A 158 -7.60 7.37 -0.28
CA LEU A 158 -8.90 6.87 -0.74
C LEU A 158 -9.27 5.61 0.03
N CYS A 159 -10.54 5.51 0.42
CA CYS A 159 -11.07 4.41 1.21
C CYS A 159 -12.42 3.97 0.66
N ILE A 160 -12.69 2.67 0.69
CA ILE A 160 -14.01 2.12 0.37
C ILE A 160 -14.46 1.17 1.47
N GLY A 161 -15.70 1.35 1.93
CA GLY A 161 -16.42 0.36 2.73
C GLY A 161 -17.35 -0.41 1.81
N LEU A 162 -17.16 -1.72 1.71
CA LEU A 162 -17.99 -2.59 0.85
C LEU A 162 -19.28 -2.98 1.55
N TYR A 163 -20.38 -2.85 0.83
CA TYR A 163 -21.70 -3.36 1.16
C TYR A 163 -22.24 -4.23 0.00
N ASP A 164 -23.27 -4.99 0.20
CA ASP A 164 -23.81 -5.98 -0.76
C ASP A 164 -24.07 -5.45 -2.18
N ASN A 165 -24.33 -4.14 -2.33
CA ASN A 165 -24.66 -3.50 -3.61
C ASN A 165 -23.61 -2.50 -4.13
N GLY A 166 -22.40 -2.54 -3.61
CA GLY A 166 -21.33 -1.59 -3.87
C GLY A 166 -20.98 -0.78 -2.62
N GLY A 167 -19.84 -0.11 -2.65
CA GLY A 167 -19.29 0.60 -1.51
C GLY A 167 -19.48 2.10 -1.57
N THR A 168 -19.25 2.75 -0.45
CA THR A 168 -19.11 4.21 -0.38
C THR A 168 -17.63 4.55 -0.49
N LEU A 169 -17.25 5.28 -1.55
CA LEU A 169 -15.91 5.80 -1.74
C LEU A 169 -15.75 7.12 -0.99
N CYS A 170 -14.71 7.18 -0.17
CA CYS A 170 -14.36 8.38 0.60
C CYS A 170 -12.92 8.79 0.32
N SER A 171 -12.62 10.07 0.44
CA SER A 171 -11.26 10.60 0.58
C SER A 171 -11.00 11.05 2.01
N ILE A 172 -9.74 10.94 2.44
CA ILE A 172 -9.25 11.46 3.72
C ILE A 172 -8.04 12.33 3.46
N LYS A 173 -8.03 13.53 4.07
CA LYS A 173 -6.89 14.45 4.08
C LYS A 173 -6.68 14.99 5.50
N GLY A 174 -5.56 14.67 6.12
CA GLY A 174 -5.40 14.89 7.55
C GLY A 174 -6.44 14.10 8.35
N THR A 175 -7.27 14.76 9.14
CA THR A 175 -8.36 14.13 9.91
C THR A 175 -9.74 14.38 9.32
N GLU A 176 -9.81 15.02 8.15
CA GLU A 176 -11.08 15.31 7.47
C GLU A 176 -11.37 14.20 6.46
N SER A 177 -12.61 13.73 6.44
CA SER A 177 -13.10 12.76 5.47
C SER A 177 -14.25 13.36 4.65
N LYS A 178 -14.33 12.99 3.37
CA LYS A 178 -15.36 13.41 2.43
C LYS A 178 -15.88 12.20 1.66
N ILE A 179 -17.19 12.05 1.60
CA ILE A 179 -17.82 11.07 0.69
C ILE A 179 -17.69 11.62 -0.74
N LEU A 180 -17.17 10.79 -1.63
CA LEU A 180 -16.98 11.12 -3.04
C LEU A 180 -18.11 10.56 -3.90
N ASP A 181 -18.43 9.30 -3.71
CA ASP A 181 -19.49 8.62 -4.44
C ASP A 181 -20.01 7.38 -3.70
N GLU A 182 -21.20 6.91 -4.09
CA GLU A 182 -21.84 5.71 -3.57
C GLU A 182 -22.02 4.67 -4.68
N ASN A 183 -22.25 3.41 -4.28
CA ASN A 183 -22.39 2.28 -5.19
C ASN A 183 -21.14 2.07 -6.08
N VAL A 184 -19.97 2.40 -5.54
CA VAL A 184 -18.68 2.14 -6.18
C VAL A 184 -18.35 0.65 -6.03
N TYR A 185 -17.99 0.00 -7.14
CA TYR A 185 -17.65 -1.42 -7.14
C TYR A 185 -16.23 -1.65 -6.67
N TYR A 186 -15.30 -0.85 -7.19
CA TYR A 186 -13.87 -0.96 -6.91
C TYR A 186 -13.16 0.36 -7.23
N PHE A 187 -11.98 0.59 -6.67
CA PHE A 187 -11.10 1.69 -7.05
C PHE A 187 -9.64 1.27 -7.04
N GLU A 188 -8.82 2.00 -7.79
CA GLU A 188 -7.38 1.82 -7.90
C GLU A 188 -6.67 3.16 -7.81
N VAL A 189 -5.43 3.14 -7.33
CA VAL A 189 -4.55 4.31 -7.25
C VAL A 189 -3.22 3.98 -7.92
N TYR A 190 -2.81 4.83 -8.85
CA TYR A 190 -1.56 4.75 -9.58
C TYR A 190 -0.80 6.07 -9.43
N GLY A 191 -0.06 6.22 -8.34
CA GLY A 191 0.70 7.42 -8.06
C GLY A 191 -0.20 8.64 -7.80
N ASP A 192 -0.26 9.56 -8.78
CA ASP A 192 -1.07 10.77 -8.71
C ASP A 192 -2.45 10.61 -9.34
N VAL A 193 -2.77 9.45 -9.90
CA VAL A 193 -4.05 9.20 -10.56
C VAL A 193 -4.82 8.14 -9.78
N ALA A 194 -6.11 8.39 -9.58
CA ALA A 194 -7.04 7.42 -9.05
C ALA A 194 -8.16 7.15 -10.07
N ALA A 195 -8.63 5.92 -10.10
CA ALA A 195 -9.80 5.53 -10.87
C ALA A 195 -10.77 4.75 -10.00
N TYR A 196 -12.08 4.93 -10.22
CA TYR A 196 -13.08 4.05 -9.64
C TYR A 196 -14.10 3.58 -10.68
N TYR A 197 -14.74 2.48 -10.36
CA TYR A 197 -15.61 1.74 -11.25
C TYR A 197 -17.00 1.62 -10.64
N LYS A 198 -18.04 1.98 -11.40
CA LYS A 198 -19.45 1.79 -11.05
C LYS A 198 -20.11 0.87 -12.06
N LYS A 199 -21.00 -0.01 -11.61
CA LYS A 199 -21.78 -0.84 -12.55
C LYS A 199 -22.60 0.03 -13.50
N ALA A 200 -22.45 -0.19 -14.81
CA ALA A 200 -23.16 0.53 -15.85
C ALA A 200 -24.58 -0.08 -16.05
N GLY A 201 -25.56 0.49 -15.39
CA GLY A 201 -26.95 0.05 -15.50
C GLY A 201 -27.19 -1.38 -15.04
N SER A 202 -28.10 -2.12 -15.74
CA SER A 202 -28.48 -3.51 -15.39
C SER A 202 -27.65 -4.57 -16.12
N LYS A 203 -26.63 -4.20 -16.88
CA LYS A 203 -25.79 -5.14 -17.63
C LYS A 203 -24.65 -5.62 -16.75
N ASP A 204 -24.59 -6.91 -16.47
CA ASP A 204 -23.48 -7.50 -15.74
C ASP A 204 -22.19 -7.42 -16.53
N GLY A 205 -21.08 -7.10 -15.84
CA GLY A 205 -19.73 -7.04 -16.39
C GLY A 205 -19.41 -5.75 -17.14
N LEU A 206 -20.30 -4.74 -17.16
CA LEU A 206 -19.99 -3.43 -17.69
C LEU A 206 -19.92 -2.38 -16.58
N TYR A 207 -18.95 -1.50 -16.69
CA TYR A 207 -18.66 -0.48 -15.69
C TYR A 207 -18.44 0.89 -16.34
N ASP A 208 -18.91 1.92 -15.67
CA ASP A 208 -18.51 3.30 -15.94
C ASP A 208 -17.25 3.60 -15.14
N VAL A 209 -16.24 4.18 -15.80
CA VAL A 209 -14.94 4.46 -15.22
C VAL A 209 -14.78 5.95 -15.01
N TYR A 210 -14.49 6.33 -13.78
CA TYR A 210 -14.25 7.70 -13.36
C TYR A 210 -12.78 7.85 -12.94
N MET A 211 -12.15 8.97 -13.30
CA MET A 211 -10.75 9.23 -12.98
C MET A 211 -10.58 10.60 -12.31
N SER A 212 -9.56 10.69 -11.48
CA SER A 212 -9.15 11.91 -10.78
C SER A 212 -7.64 11.97 -10.62
N GLU A 213 -7.06 13.17 -10.73
CA GLU A 213 -5.65 13.46 -10.45
C GLU A 213 -5.44 14.05 -9.03
N ASP A 214 -6.51 14.42 -8.35
CA ASP A 214 -6.43 15.01 -7.00
C ASP A 214 -7.05 14.12 -5.91
N GLY A 215 -7.77 13.05 -6.30
CA GLY A 215 -8.46 12.15 -5.39
C GLY A 215 -9.77 12.71 -4.81
N GLU A 216 -10.25 13.84 -5.33
CA GLU A 216 -11.47 14.50 -4.85
C GLU A 216 -12.46 14.82 -5.96
N ASN A 217 -11.96 15.19 -7.14
CA ASN A 217 -12.76 15.58 -8.30
C ASN A 217 -12.64 14.51 -9.39
N PHE A 218 -13.66 13.67 -9.48
CA PHE A 218 -13.69 12.58 -10.45
C PHE A 218 -14.52 12.94 -11.66
N THR A 219 -14.02 12.58 -12.84
CA THR A 219 -14.69 12.80 -14.12
C THR A 219 -14.92 11.45 -14.80
N LEU A 220 -16.12 11.27 -15.37
CA LEU A 220 -16.44 10.11 -16.19
C LEU A 220 -15.54 10.09 -17.43
N CYS A 221 -14.74 9.05 -17.61
CA CYS A 221 -13.80 8.90 -18.70
C CYS A 221 -14.23 7.84 -19.72
N VAL A 222 -14.86 6.75 -19.25
CA VAL A 222 -15.32 5.65 -20.10
C VAL A 222 -16.68 5.18 -19.63
N GLU A 223 -17.62 5.05 -20.56
CA GLU A 223 -18.92 4.43 -20.32
C GLU A 223 -18.92 2.96 -20.76
N GLN A 224 -19.55 2.10 -19.96
CA GLN A 224 -19.77 0.69 -20.28
C GLN A 224 -18.51 -0.09 -20.68
N ALA A 225 -17.40 0.14 -19.99
CA ALA A 225 -16.18 -0.64 -20.17
C ALA A 225 -16.36 -2.06 -19.61
N ALA A 226 -15.89 -3.06 -20.35
CA ALA A 226 -15.70 -4.40 -19.81
C ALA A 226 -14.38 -4.43 -19.03
N ILE A 227 -14.44 -4.82 -17.75
CA ILE A 227 -13.25 -5.03 -16.93
C ILE A 227 -12.92 -6.52 -17.00
N GLY A 228 -11.74 -6.83 -17.56
CA GLY A 228 -11.23 -8.19 -17.74
C GLY A 228 -10.62 -8.76 -16.46
#